data_d6de373b35eac64ebd32dc56ee68959a
#
_entry.id   d6de373b35eac64ebd32dc56ee68959a
#
_cell.length_a   1.000
_cell.length_b   1.000
_cell.length_c   1.000
_cell.angle_alpha   90.00
_cell.angle_beta   90.00
_cell.angle_gamma   90.00
#
_symmetry.space_group_name_H-M   'P 1'
#
loop_
_entity.id
_entity.type
_entity.pdbx_description
1 polymer ?
#
loop_
_entity_poly.entity_id
_entity_poly.type
_entity_poly.pdbx_seq_one_letter_code
_entity_poly.pdbx_strand_id
1 'polypeptide(L)' 'MNWRDIIYSNPNIYGGKPVFRNSRITVEMVLDLMAAGWTLEQMSDEFPGILPEHVPAAAAFAAEMIHDEQALASSRARAA' A
#
# COMPACT_ATOMS: atom_id res chain seq x y z
N MET A 1 8.67 -2.58 -12.15
CA MET A 1 8.69 -1.53 -11.12
C MET A 1 9.15 -2.10 -9.79
N ASN A 2 10.02 -1.39 -9.11
CA ASN A 2 10.43 -1.79 -7.77
C ASN A 2 9.77 -0.84 -6.75
N TRP A 3 8.83 -1.36 -5.98
CA TRP A 3 8.10 -0.53 -5.02
C TRP A 3 9.03 0.07 -3.95
N ARG A 4 10.21 -0.52 -3.72
CA ARG A 4 11.16 -0.02 -2.72
C ARG A 4 11.74 1.34 -3.09
N ASP A 5 11.66 1.71 -4.36
CA ASP A 5 12.08 3.05 -4.80
C ASP A 5 11.04 4.12 -4.46
N ILE A 6 9.82 3.69 -4.19
CA ILE A 6 8.66 4.58 -3.99
C ILE A 6 8.18 4.58 -2.55
N ILE A 7 8.29 3.47 -1.86
CA ILE A 7 7.77 3.27 -0.50
C ILE A 7 8.93 3.08 0.48
N TYR A 8 8.84 3.71 1.65
CA TYR A 8 9.82 3.50 2.72
C TYR A 8 9.15 3.68 4.08
N SER A 9 9.87 3.34 5.14
CA SER A 9 9.42 3.55 6.51
C SER A 9 10.44 4.40 7.25
N ASN A 10 9.92 5.31 8.07
CA ASN A 10 10.73 6.16 8.91
C ASN A 10 10.06 6.22 10.27
N PRO A 11 10.74 5.81 11.37
CA PRO A 11 10.11 5.79 12.69
C PRO A 11 9.58 7.15 13.14
N ASN A 12 10.08 8.24 12.56
CA ASN A 12 9.63 9.59 12.89
C ASN A 12 8.41 10.04 12.07
N ILE A 13 7.93 9.20 11.15
CA ILE A 13 6.76 9.50 10.32
C ILE A 13 5.70 8.44 10.57
N TYR A 14 4.58 8.84 11.17
CA TYR A 14 3.45 7.96 11.49
C TYR A 14 3.88 6.66 12.19
N GLY A 15 4.84 6.77 13.12
CA GLY A 15 5.28 5.62 13.90
C GLY A 15 5.94 4.51 13.08
N GLY A 16 6.47 4.83 11.92
CA GLY A 16 7.14 3.85 11.06
C GLY A 16 6.23 3.14 10.07
N LYS A 17 4.97 3.58 9.90
CA LYS A 17 4.10 3.01 8.88
C LYS A 17 4.69 3.25 7.49
N PRO A 18 4.53 2.31 6.55
CA PRO A 18 4.99 2.53 5.17
C PRO A 18 4.32 3.74 4.54
N VAL A 19 5.13 4.62 3.97
CA VAL A 19 4.64 5.84 3.31
C VAL A 19 5.31 5.96 1.94
N PHE A 20 4.68 6.74 1.08
CA PHE A 20 5.28 7.06 -0.21
C PHE A 20 6.31 8.16 -0.02
N ARG A 21 7.47 8.02 -0.66
CA ARG A 21 8.56 8.99 -0.54
C ARG A 21 8.07 10.38 -0.94
N ASN A 22 8.57 11.38 -0.24
CA ASN A 22 8.24 12.77 -0.48
C ASN A 22 6.76 13.11 -0.25
N SER A 23 6.10 12.32 0.60
CA SER A 23 4.70 12.56 0.91
C SER A 23 4.37 12.15 2.34
N ARG A 24 3.17 12.49 2.78
CA ARG A 24 2.59 12.02 4.04
C ARG A 24 1.48 11.00 3.78
N ILE A 25 1.42 10.47 2.57
CA ILE A 25 0.42 9.49 2.18
C ILE A 25 0.93 8.11 2.54
N THR A 26 0.17 7.38 3.36
CA THR A 26 0.54 6.02 3.74
C THR A 26 0.08 5.03 2.67
N VAL A 27 0.80 3.91 2.61
CA VAL A 27 0.39 2.80 1.74
C VAL A 27 -0.97 2.28 2.17
N GLU A 28 -1.20 2.19 3.47
CA GLU A 28 -2.48 1.74 4.04
C GLU A 28 -3.64 2.58 3.53
N MET A 29 -3.48 3.90 3.50
CA MET A 29 -4.53 4.81 3.02
C MET A 29 -4.90 4.51 1.57
N VAL A 30 -3.91 4.35 0.70
CA VAL A 30 -4.17 4.06 -0.72
C VAL A 30 -4.84 2.70 -0.87
N LEU A 31 -4.39 1.69 -0.13
CA LEU A 31 -5.01 0.36 -0.17
C LEU A 31 -6.46 0.41 0.32
N ASP A 32 -6.74 1.18 1.37
CA ASP A 32 -8.12 1.32 1.87
C ASP A 32 -9.03 1.98 0.83
N LEU A 33 -8.55 3.01 0.15
CA LEU A 33 -9.32 3.67 -0.90
C LEU A 33 -9.58 2.72 -2.07
N MET A 34 -8.57 1.94 -2.45
CA MET A 34 -8.72 0.92 -3.48
C MET A 34 -9.78 -0.12 -3.09
N ALA A 35 -9.72 -0.57 -1.84
CA ALA A 35 -10.68 -1.55 -1.33
C ALA A 35 -12.12 -0.99 -1.33
N ALA A 36 -12.26 0.31 -1.13
CA ALA A 36 -13.55 0.98 -1.15
C ALA A 36 -14.05 1.27 -2.59
N GLY A 37 -13.27 0.90 -3.59
CA GLY A 37 -13.68 1.06 -4.99
C GLY A 37 -13.36 2.40 -5.61
N TRP A 38 -12.52 3.21 -4.97
CA TRP A 38 -12.12 4.51 -5.54
C TRP A 38 -11.24 4.30 -6.76
N THR A 39 -11.50 5.09 -7.80
CA THR A 39 -10.61 5.15 -8.96
C THR A 39 -9.41 6.04 -8.65
N LEU A 40 -8.33 5.90 -9.44
CA LEU A 40 -7.19 6.79 -9.32
C LEU A 40 -7.61 8.25 -9.47
N GLU A 41 -8.50 8.53 -10.41
CA GLU A 41 -8.98 9.89 -10.64
C GLU A 41 -9.66 10.45 -9.39
N GLN A 42 -10.53 9.66 -8.76
CA GLN A 42 -11.19 10.07 -7.52
C GLN A 42 -10.19 10.30 -6.41
N MET A 43 -9.22 9.41 -6.28
CA MET A 43 -8.17 9.54 -5.25
C MET A 43 -7.36 10.81 -5.44
N SER A 44 -6.95 11.08 -6.67
CA SER A 44 -6.12 12.26 -6.98
C SER A 44 -6.88 13.56 -6.80
N ASP A 45 -8.18 13.56 -7.10
CA ASP A 45 -9.02 14.75 -6.92
C ASP A 45 -9.19 15.10 -5.44
N GLU A 46 -9.46 14.09 -4.61
CA GLU A 46 -9.67 14.28 -3.17
C GLU A 46 -8.35 14.49 -2.42
N PHE A 47 -7.30 13.80 -2.85
CA PHE A 47 -6.00 13.81 -2.19
C PHE A 47 -4.91 14.05 -3.25
N PRO A 48 -4.64 15.32 -3.58
CA PRO A 48 -3.72 15.64 -4.69
C PRO A 48 -2.31 15.06 -4.55
N GLY A 49 -1.91 14.67 -3.33
CA GLY A 49 -0.62 14.02 -3.12
C GLY A 49 -0.56 12.58 -3.61
N ILE A 50 -1.70 11.98 -3.96
CA ILE A 50 -1.71 10.62 -4.49
C ILE A 50 -1.40 10.68 -5.99
N LEU A 51 -0.27 10.07 -6.36
CA LEU A 51 0.20 10.04 -7.74
C LEU A 51 -0.15 8.70 -8.40
N PRO A 52 -0.22 8.65 -9.73
CA PRO A 52 -0.54 7.40 -10.44
C PRO A 52 0.35 6.23 -10.04
N GLU A 53 1.63 6.47 -9.81
CA GLU A 53 2.60 5.43 -9.47
C GLU A 53 2.34 4.83 -8.08
N HIS A 54 1.63 5.52 -7.21
CA HIS A 54 1.36 5.04 -5.85
C HIS A 54 0.46 3.81 -5.84
N VAL A 55 -0.47 3.72 -6.78
CA VAL A 55 -1.43 2.60 -6.82
C VAL A 55 -0.73 1.28 -7.15
N PRO A 56 0.02 1.15 -8.25
CA PRO A 56 0.73 -0.11 -8.49
C PRO A 56 1.83 -0.39 -7.46
N ALA A 57 2.46 0.65 -6.90
CA ALA A 57 3.46 0.43 -5.85
C ALA A 57 2.81 -0.15 -4.59
N ALA A 58 1.66 0.38 -4.17
CA ALA A 58 0.92 -0.15 -3.03
C ALA A 58 0.51 -1.60 -3.26
N ALA A 59 0.03 -1.91 -4.46
CA ALA A 59 -0.39 -3.27 -4.80
C ALA A 59 0.82 -4.24 -4.77
N ALA A 60 1.95 -3.82 -5.32
CA ALA A 60 3.16 -4.66 -5.33
C ALA A 60 3.68 -4.89 -3.91
N PHE A 61 3.66 -3.85 -3.08
CA PHE A 61 4.03 -3.96 -1.67
C PHE A 61 3.14 -4.98 -0.95
N ALA A 62 1.82 -4.83 -1.11
CA ALA A 62 0.87 -5.73 -0.46
C ALA A 62 1.04 -7.17 -0.92
N ALA A 63 1.24 -7.37 -2.22
CA ALA A 63 1.45 -8.70 -2.78
C ALA A 63 2.69 -9.38 -2.19
N GLU A 64 3.79 -8.64 -2.05
CA GLU A 64 5.01 -9.20 -1.48
C GLU A 64 4.82 -9.57 0.00
N MET A 65 4.11 -8.73 0.76
CA MET A 65 3.81 -9.04 2.15
C MET A 65 2.99 -10.32 2.29
N ILE A 66 2.04 -10.52 1.39
CA ILE A 66 1.21 -11.72 1.38
C ILE A 66 2.03 -12.95 1.00
N HIS A 67 2.92 -12.83 0.02
CA HIS A 67 3.78 -13.93 -0.41
C HIS A 67 4.65 -14.45 0.75
N ASP A 68 5.11 -13.55 1.60
CA ASP A 68 5.99 -13.90 2.70
C ASP A 68 5.21 -14.28 3.97
N GLU A 69 3.87 -14.23 3.94
CA GLU A 69 3.05 -14.32 5.14
C GLU A 69 2.63 -15.75 5.44
N GLN A 70 2.97 -16.19 6.65
CA GLN A 70 2.59 -17.52 7.12
C GLN A 70 1.09 -17.63 7.39
N ALA A 71 0.44 -16.52 7.68
CA ALA A 71 -0.99 -16.51 7.97
C ALA A 71 -1.82 -17.00 6.79
N LEU A 72 -1.37 -16.73 5.55
CA LEU A 72 -2.06 -17.17 4.36
C LEU A 72 -2.03 -18.69 4.24
N ALA A 73 -0.88 -19.30 4.51
CA ALA A 73 -0.74 -20.75 4.50
C ALA A 73 -1.65 -21.39 5.54
N SER A 74 -1.72 -20.83 6.76
CA SER A 74 -2.60 -21.31 7.82
C SER A 74 -4.06 -21.21 7.44
N SER A 75 -4.44 -20.12 6.78
CA SER A 75 -5.81 -19.90 6.32
C SER A 75 -6.21 -20.94 5.29
N ARG A 76 -5.30 -21.26 4.37
CA ARG A 76 -5.53 -22.29 3.37
C ARG A 76 -5.70 -23.67 3.98
N ALA A 77 -4.88 -23.99 4.94
CA ALA A 77 -4.95 -25.26 5.64
C ALA A 77 -6.29 -25.43 6.36
N ARG A 78 -6.79 -24.36 6.96
CA ARG A 78 -8.10 -24.41 7.64
C ARG A 78 -9.26 -24.52 6.66
N ALA A 79 -9.13 -23.94 5.47
CA ALA A 79 -10.17 -23.99 4.46
C ALA A 79 -10.31 -25.38 3.83
N ALA A 80 -9.23 -26.14 3.87
CA ALA A 80 -9.24 -27.50 3.34
C ALA A 80 -9.92 -28.46 4.31
#